data_2964b968f5930ae03cd19cd4adbcdbc0
#
_entry.id   2964b968f5930ae03cd19cd4adbcdbc0
#
_cell.length_a   1.000
_cell.length_b   1.000
_cell.length_c   1.000
_cell.angle_alpha   90.00
_cell.angle_beta   90.00
_cell.angle_gamma   90.00
#
_symmetry.space_group_name_H-M   'P 1'
#
loop_
_entity.id
_entity.type
_entity.pdbx_description
1 polymer ?
#
loop_
_entity_poly.entity_id
_entity_poly.type
_entity_poly.pdbx_seq_one_letter_code
_entity_poly.pdbx_strand_id
1 'polypeptide(L)'
;IKGVKTESERFAGAVDTYTIEAMMQDGKALQAGTSHFLGQNFGKAFDVTFIDKEGKTDYAWATSWGVSTRLIGALIMSHSDNNGLVLPPHLAPIQVVIVPIYRSAEQLAQISEKVDKIIAGLKASGISVKYDDRDTKKPGWKFAEYELKGVPVRLAMGGRDLENNTIEVMRRDTLEKETVTCEGIEAHVKNLLEEIQRNIFRKALEHREKHTVKVDTYDEFKEKLEEGNFILAHWDGTPETEERIKNETKATIRCIPFDDATPGQCMVTGKPSAQRVLFARAY
;
A
#
# COMPACT_ATOMS: atom_id res chain seq x y z
N ILE A 1 0.49 -1.79 10.78
CA ILE A 1 0.59 -1.66 12.25
C ILE A 1 1.78 -0.76 12.56
N LYS A 2 1.64 0.12 13.55
CA LYS A 2 2.71 1.03 14.02
C LYS A 2 3.22 0.56 15.36
N GLY A 3 4.53 0.73 15.60
CA GLY A 3 5.14 0.35 16.87
C GLY A 3 6.61 0.74 16.96
N VAL A 4 7.26 0.28 18.03
CA VAL A 4 8.69 0.47 18.31
C VAL A 4 9.44 -0.84 18.01
N LYS A 5 10.63 -0.75 17.44
CA LYS A 5 11.51 -1.91 17.24
C LYS A 5 12.10 -2.38 18.57
N THR A 6 12.30 -3.70 18.70
CA THR A 6 13.14 -4.25 19.77
C THR A 6 14.58 -3.75 19.64
N GLU A 7 15.37 -3.92 20.68
CA GLU A 7 16.79 -3.52 20.64
C GLU A 7 17.54 -4.27 19.54
N SER A 8 17.25 -5.56 19.34
CA SER A 8 17.85 -6.41 18.32
C SER A 8 17.50 -6.00 16.88
N GLU A 9 16.31 -5.44 16.66
CA GLU A 9 15.83 -5.02 15.34
C GLU A 9 15.93 -3.50 15.11
N ARG A 10 16.49 -2.78 16.07
CA ARG A 10 16.68 -1.32 16.03
C ARG A 10 17.78 -0.93 15.03
N PHE A 11 17.64 0.24 14.42
CA PHE A 11 18.71 0.81 13.60
C PHE A 11 19.95 1.08 14.45
N ALA A 12 21.12 0.61 13.96
CA ALA A 12 22.38 0.74 14.68
C ALA A 12 22.70 2.20 15.02
N GLY A 13 22.94 2.50 16.29
CA GLY A 13 23.19 3.84 16.78
C GLY A 13 21.96 4.68 17.11
N ALA A 14 20.74 4.19 16.85
CA ALA A 14 19.53 4.87 17.30
C ALA A 14 19.21 4.55 18.77
N VAL A 15 18.69 5.54 19.47
CA VAL A 15 18.10 5.36 20.82
C VAL A 15 16.78 4.61 20.70
N ASP A 16 15.92 5.02 19.74
CA ASP A 16 14.68 4.34 19.40
C ASP A 16 14.45 4.31 17.89
N THR A 17 13.76 3.27 17.44
CA THR A 17 13.30 3.13 16.05
C THR A 17 11.82 2.84 16.02
N TYR A 18 11.06 3.74 15.45
CA TYR A 18 9.64 3.59 15.19
C TYR A 18 9.45 3.02 13.78
N THR A 19 8.43 2.17 13.60
CA THR A 19 8.20 1.49 12.33
C THR A 19 6.72 1.46 11.96
N ILE A 20 6.48 1.35 10.64
CA ILE A 20 5.19 1.02 10.05
C ILE A 20 5.36 -0.33 9.35
N GLU A 21 4.68 -1.34 9.84
CA GLU A 21 4.68 -2.69 9.28
C GLU A 21 3.41 -2.92 8.47
N ALA A 22 3.57 -3.23 7.19
CA ALA A 22 2.47 -3.54 6.28
C ALA A 22 2.38 -5.05 6.04
N MET A 23 1.17 -5.57 5.91
CA MET A 23 0.91 -6.95 5.53
C MET A 23 0.74 -7.04 4.01
N MET A 24 1.46 -7.95 3.38
CA MET A 24 1.31 -8.28 1.97
C MET A 24 0.22 -9.36 1.79
N GLN A 25 -0.23 -9.58 0.56
CA GLN A 25 -1.30 -10.55 0.28
C GLN A 25 -0.94 -12.00 0.66
N ASP A 26 0.36 -12.33 0.72
CA ASP A 26 0.86 -13.64 1.16
C ASP A 26 1.06 -13.74 2.69
N GLY A 27 0.59 -12.74 3.44
CA GLY A 27 0.70 -12.69 4.89
C GLY A 27 2.06 -12.29 5.46
N LYS A 28 3.07 -12.05 4.60
CA LYS A 28 4.37 -11.59 5.07
C LYS A 28 4.37 -10.10 5.39
N ALA A 29 5.26 -9.74 6.31
CA ALA A 29 5.47 -8.35 6.69
C ALA A 29 6.43 -7.64 5.75
N LEU A 30 6.13 -6.39 5.46
CA LEU A 30 7.04 -5.47 4.80
C LEU A 30 7.16 -4.19 5.64
N GLN A 31 8.37 -3.82 6.01
CA GLN A 31 8.66 -2.55 6.66
C GLN A 31 8.43 -1.41 5.68
N ALA A 32 7.35 -0.67 5.86
CA ALA A 32 6.92 0.38 4.94
C ALA A 32 7.62 1.72 5.18
N GLY A 33 8.06 1.97 6.40
CA GLY A 33 8.79 3.19 6.75
C GLY A 33 9.31 3.14 8.18
N THR A 34 10.34 3.92 8.46
CA THR A 34 10.94 4.06 9.79
C THR A 34 11.19 5.51 10.16
N SER A 35 11.18 5.76 11.46
CA SER A 35 11.63 7.01 12.06
C SER A 35 12.56 6.66 13.22
N HIS A 36 13.77 7.19 13.18
CA HIS A 36 14.81 6.91 14.17
C HIS A 36 15.03 8.14 15.04
N PHE A 37 14.98 7.95 16.35
CA PHE A 37 15.49 8.91 17.31
C PHE A 37 16.95 8.55 17.58
N LEU A 38 17.87 9.36 17.08
CA LEU A 38 19.30 9.10 17.15
C LEU A 38 19.95 9.66 18.44
N GLY A 39 19.20 10.48 19.18
CA GLY A 39 19.74 11.20 20.32
C GLY A 39 20.96 12.03 19.92
N GLN A 40 22.02 11.99 20.72
CA GLN A 40 23.31 12.60 20.42
C GLN A 40 24.37 11.62 19.89
N ASN A 41 24.01 10.34 19.65
CA ASN A 41 24.99 9.31 19.30
C ASN A 41 25.79 9.66 18.05
N PHE A 42 25.09 10.07 16.99
CA PHE A 42 25.75 10.50 15.74
C PHE A 42 26.41 11.87 15.88
N GLY A 43 25.84 12.80 16.66
CA GLY A 43 26.45 14.08 16.98
C GLY A 43 27.82 13.88 17.63
N LYS A 44 27.93 12.98 18.60
CA LYS A 44 29.20 12.64 19.27
C LYS A 44 30.16 11.90 18.34
N ALA A 45 29.67 10.94 17.54
CA ALA A 45 30.50 10.15 16.64
C ALA A 45 31.15 10.99 15.52
N PHE A 46 30.44 12.01 15.04
CA PHE A 46 30.86 12.88 13.93
C PHE A 46 31.28 14.30 14.37
N ASP A 47 31.37 14.54 15.69
CA ASP A 47 31.70 15.82 16.29
C ASP A 47 30.82 17.00 15.81
N VAL A 48 29.52 16.75 15.72
CA VAL A 48 28.51 17.74 15.33
C VAL A 48 28.05 18.49 16.57
N THR A 49 28.58 19.67 16.78
CA THR A 49 28.31 20.51 17.95
C THR A 49 27.56 21.79 17.58
N PHE A 50 26.90 22.39 18.56
CA PHE A 50 26.29 23.73 18.47
C PHE A 50 26.57 24.51 19.77
N ILE A 51 26.42 25.83 19.71
CA ILE A 51 26.50 26.72 20.88
C ILE A 51 25.05 27.06 21.28
N ASP A 52 24.69 26.77 22.51
CA ASP A 52 23.36 27.06 23.05
C ASP A 52 23.21 28.58 23.38
N LYS A 53 22.03 28.95 23.88
CA LYS A 53 21.70 30.35 24.22
C LYS A 53 22.55 30.91 25.36
N GLU A 54 23.05 30.04 26.20
CA GLU A 54 23.95 30.37 27.34
C GLU A 54 25.44 30.41 26.93
N GLY A 55 25.75 30.19 25.64
CA GLY A 55 27.11 30.17 25.12
C GLY A 55 27.90 28.88 25.40
N LYS A 56 27.21 27.79 25.79
CA LYS A 56 27.80 26.49 26.08
C LYS A 56 27.75 25.61 24.82
N THR A 57 28.85 24.92 24.55
CA THR A 57 28.94 23.93 23.47
C THR A 57 28.29 22.62 23.91
N ASP A 58 27.40 22.08 23.09
CA ASP A 58 26.80 20.76 23.28
C ASP A 58 26.67 20.02 21.92
N TYR A 59 26.50 18.70 21.97
CA TYR A 59 26.29 17.89 20.77
C TYR A 59 24.87 17.99 20.26
N ALA A 60 24.72 17.99 18.92
CA ALA A 60 23.42 18.06 18.27
C ALA A 60 22.60 16.79 18.51
N TRP A 61 21.31 16.97 18.83
CA TRP A 61 20.31 15.93 18.82
C TRP A 61 19.82 15.71 17.40
N ALA A 62 19.65 14.45 16.99
CA ALA A 62 19.26 14.14 15.63
C ALA A 62 18.12 13.12 15.56
N THR A 63 17.31 13.28 14.53
CA THR A 63 16.33 12.30 14.09
C THR A 63 16.57 11.98 12.61
N SER A 64 16.23 10.77 12.19
CA SER A 64 16.27 10.38 10.80
C SER A 64 15.01 9.57 10.48
N TRP A 65 14.38 9.86 9.36
CA TRP A 65 13.19 9.13 8.92
C TRP A 65 13.15 9.10 7.41
N GLY A 66 12.56 8.04 6.86
CA GLY A 66 12.53 7.90 5.42
C GLY A 66 11.70 6.73 4.94
N VAL A 67 11.45 6.78 3.65
CA VAL A 67 10.86 5.71 2.85
C VAL A 67 11.75 5.46 1.64
N SER A 68 11.65 4.28 1.05
CA SER A 68 12.45 3.92 -0.12
C SER A 68 11.56 3.44 -1.26
N THR A 69 12.16 3.17 -2.41
CA THR A 69 11.49 2.56 -3.57
C THR A 69 10.87 1.19 -3.27
N ARG A 70 11.18 0.58 -2.11
CA ARG A 70 10.48 -0.62 -1.59
C ARG A 70 8.95 -0.43 -1.56
N LEU A 71 8.46 0.80 -1.38
CA LEU A 71 7.02 1.08 -1.39
C LEU A 71 6.35 0.81 -2.75
N ILE A 72 7.09 0.84 -3.85
CA ILE A 72 6.57 0.42 -5.18
C ILE A 72 6.25 -1.08 -5.13
N GLY A 73 7.18 -1.89 -4.59
CA GLY A 73 6.94 -3.32 -4.37
C GLY A 73 5.79 -3.58 -3.41
N ALA A 74 5.70 -2.81 -2.32
CA ALA A 74 4.59 -2.89 -1.37
C ALA A 74 3.24 -2.64 -2.04
N LEU A 75 3.13 -1.61 -2.88
CA LEU A 75 1.93 -1.29 -3.64
C LEU A 75 1.49 -2.47 -4.53
N ILE A 76 2.43 -3.05 -5.26
CA ILE A 76 2.19 -4.20 -6.14
C ILE A 76 1.71 -5.40 -5.32
N MET A 77 2.46 -5.77 -4.29
CA MET A 77 2.18 -6.94 -3.45
C MET A 77 0.91 -6.81 -2.60
N SER A 78 0.45 -5.59 -2.33
CA SER A 78 -0.77 -5.36 -1.54
C SER A 78 -2.04 -5.34 -2.38
N HIS A 79 -1.98 -4.92 -3.65
CA HIS A 79 -3.20 -4.59 -4.39
C HIS A 79 -3.33 -5.28 -5.74
N SER A 80 -2.23 -5.74 -6.37
CA SER A 80 -2.26 -6.32 -7.71
C SER A 80 -2.91 -7.71 -7.72
N ASP A 81 -3.39 -8.10 -8.90
CA ASP A 81 -4.01 -9.38 -9.15
C ASP A 81 -3.35 -10.09 -10.36
N ASN A 82 -3.92 -11.21 -10.80
CA ASN A 82 -3.40 -11.99 -11.93
C ASN A 82 -3.50 -11.26 -13.28
N ASN A 83 -4.29 -10.19 -13.39
CA ASN A 83 -4.43 -9.38 -14.61
C ASN A 83 -3.42 -8.22 -14.65
N GLY A 84 -2.72 -7.94 -13.55
CA GLY A 84 -1.70 -6.89 -13.49
C GLY A 84 -1.85 -5.97 -12.27
N LEU A 85 -1.38 -4.74 -12.41
CA LEU A 85 -1.44 -3.74 -11.36
C LEU A 85 -2.87 -3.32 -11.05
N VAL A 86 -3.15 -3.03 -9.77
CA VAL A 86 -4.33 -2.32 -9.31
C VAL A 86 -3.86 -1.07 -8.58
N LEU A 87 -3.88 0.06 -9.25
CA LEU A 87 -3.34 1.30 -8.70
C LEU A 87 -4.42 2.09 -7.96
N PRO A 88 -4.12 2.54 -6.73
CA PRO A 88 -4.95 3.55 -6.07
C PRO A 88 -5.05 4.81 -6.95
N PRO A 89 -6.25 5.34 -7.21
CA PRO A 89 -6.43 6.51 -8.06
C PRO A 89 -5.55 7.71 -7.71
N HIS A 90 -5.28 7.96 -6.43
CA HIS A 90 -4.41 9.07 -6.00
C HIS A 90 -2.93 8.88 -6.36
N LEU A 91 -2.51 7.67 -6.72
CA LEU A 91 -1.14 7.35 -7.13
C LEU A 91 -1.03 7.05 -8.62
N ALA A 92 -2.15 6.84 -9.31
CA ALA A 92 -2.16 6.44 -10.71
C ALA A 92 -1.72 7.60 -11.63
N PRO A 93 -0.65 7.44 -12.43
CA PRO A 93 -0.22 8.47 -13.40
C PRO A 93 -1.29 8.74 -14.47
N ILE A 94 -2.05 7.69 -14.81
CA ILE A 94 -3.22 7.76 -15.70
C ILE A 94 -4.39 7.23 -14.88
N GLN A 95 -5.34 8.10 -14.56
CA GLN A 95 -6.53 7.74 -13.79
C GLN A 95 -7.63 7.18 -14.70
N VAL A 96 -7.72 7.70 -15.90
CA VAL A 96 -8.72 7.30 -16.91
C VAL A 96 -8.06 7.06 -18.25
N VAL A 97 -8.35 5.93 -18.86
CA VAL A 97 -8.04 5.71 -20.28
C VAL A 97 -9.33 5.64 -21.08
N ILE A 98 -9.36 6.28 -22.24
CA ILE A 98 -10.48 6.21 -23.18
C ILE A 98 -10.01 5.48 -24.43
N VAL A 99 -10.77 4.45 -24.83
CA VAL A 99 -10.47 3.60 -26.00
C VAL A 99 -11.64 3.64 -26.97
N PRO A 100 -11.47 4.16 -28.20
CA PRO A 100 -12.50 4.12 -29.21
C PRO A 100 -12.59 2.72 -29.85
N ILE A 101 -13.82 2.32 -30.20
CA ILE A 101 -14.12 1.07 -30.92
C ILE A 101 -14.77 1.43 -32.24
N TYR A 102 -14.04 1.34 -33.33
CA TYR A 102 -14.45 1.83 -34.66
C TYR A 102 -14.15 0.83 -35.77
N ARG A 103 -14.83 0.99 -36.88
CA ARG A 103 -14.68 0.18 -38.09
C ARG A 103 -14.17 1.01 -39.29
N SER A 104 -14.31 2.34 -39.28
CA SER A 104 -13.85 3.24 -40.31
C SER A 104 -13.23 4.52 -39.72
N ALA A 105 -12.48 5.25 -40.54
CA ALA A 105 -11.88 6.53 -40.16
C ALA A 105 -12.95 7.59 -39.86
N GLU A 106 -14.06 7.59 -40.58
CA GLU A 106 -15.18 8.51 -40.37
C GLU A 106 -15.82 8.28 -39.01
N GLN A 107 -16.02 7.00 -38.64
CA GLN A 107 -16.56 6.65 -37.31
C GLN A 107 -15.59 7.06 -36.19
N LEU A 108 -14.29 6.86 -36.39
CA LEU A 108 -13.29 7.33 -35.41
C LEU A 108 -13.36 8.83 -35.23
N ALA A 109 -13.46 9.61 -36.33
CA ALA A 109 -13.55 11.07 -36.27
C ALA A 109 -14.78 11.53 -35.45
N GLN A 110 -15.95 10.91 -35.65
CA GLN A 110 -17.17 11.23 -34.92
C GLN A 110 -17.04 10.87 -33.41
N ILE A 111 -16.46 9.69 -33.09
CA ILE A 111 -16.19 9.29 -31.69
C ILE A 111 -15.21 10.28 -31.08
N SER A 112 -14.13 10.65 -31.76
CA SER A 112 -13.12 11.56 -31.25
C SER A 112 -13.69 12.92 -30.90
N GLU A 113 -14.56 13.50 -31.74
CA GLU A 113 -15.23 14.78 -31.44
C GLU A 113 -16.02 14.73 -30.14
N LYS A 114 -16.71 13.62 -29.88
CA LYS A 114 -17.45 13.43 -28.62
C LYS A 114 -16.51 13.21 -27.44
N VAL A 115 -15.48 12.37 -27.61
CA VAL A 115 -14.48 12.04 -26.60
C VAL A 115 -13.65 13.25 -26.20
N ASP A 116 -13.32 14.14 -27.13
CA ASP A 116 -12.56 15.37 -26.83
C ASP A 116 -13.29 16.27 -25.82
N LYS A 117 -14.62 16.34 -25.92
CA LYS A 117 -15.44 17.07 -24.94
C LYS A 117 -15.37 16.42 -23.55
N ILE A 118 -15.46 15.09 -23.49
CA ILE A 118 -15.32 14.33 -22.25
C ILE A 118 -13.93 14.52 -21.65
N ILE A 119 -12.87 14.43 -22.46
CA ILE A 119 -11.48 14.64 -22.01
C ILE A 119 -11.33 16.05 -21.42
N ALA A 120 -11.86 17.07 -22.09
CA ALA A 120 -11.79 18.44 -21.61
C ALA A 120 -12.46 18.60 -20.24
N GLY A 121 -13.64 18.02 -20.05
CA GLY A 121 -14.38 18.03 -18.78
C GLY A 121 -13.65 17.28 -17.67
N LEU A 122 -13.13 16.09 -17.94
CA LEU A 122 -12.35 15.31 -16.98
C LEU A 122 -11.06 16.03 -16.54
N LYS A 123 -10.32 16.60 -17.52
CA LYS A 123 -9.11 17.40 -17.22
C LYS A 123 -9.42 18.66 -16.43
N ALA A 124 -10.51 19.35 -16.73
CA ALA A 124 -10.98 20.51 -15.96
C ALA A 124 -11.33 20.14 -14.50
N SER A 125 -11.72 18.87 -14.26
CA SER A 125 -11.95 18.30 -12.93
C SER A 125 -10.68 17.77 -12.24
N GLY A 126 -9.48 17.99 -12.83
CA GLY A 126 -8.19 17.56 -12.29
C GLY A 126 -7.87 16.09 -12.50
N ILE A 127 -8.58 15.40 -13.39
CA ILE A 127 -8.40 13.97 -13.65
C ILE A 127 -7.39 13.78 -14.80
N SER A 128 -6.39 12.90 -14.59
CA SER A 128 -5.43 12.55 -15.63
C SER A 128 -6.04 11.54 -16.62
N VAL A 129 -6.12 11.95 -17.89
CA VAL A 129 -6.79 11.17 -18.93
C VAL A 129 -5.83 10.87 -20.07
N LYS A 130 -5.84 9.63 -20.54
CA LYS A 130 -5.20 9.20 -21.79
C LYS A 130 -6.25 8.78 -22.80
N TYR A 131 -6.19 9.32 -24.01
CA TYR A 131 -6.93 8.81 -25.16
C TYR A 131 -6.03 7.88 -25.98
N ASP A 132 -6.49 6.65 -26.25
CA ASP A 132 -5.74 5.69 -27.04
C ASP A 132 -6.46 5.37 -28.35
N ASP A 133 -6.25 6.21 -29.32
CA ASP A 133 -6.76 6.12 -30.70
C ASP A 133 -5.82 5.37 -31.65
N ARG A 134 -4.71 4.77 -31.18
CA ARG A 134 -3.77 4.02 -32.02
C ARG A 134 -4.50 3.00 -32.89
N ASP A 135 -4.25 3.03 -34.19
CA ASP A 135 -4.80 2.10 -35.17
C ASP A 135 -4.04 0.75 -35.26
N THR A 136 -2.80 0.73 -34.75
CA THR A 136 -1.91 -0.44 -34.76
C THR A 136 -2.32 -1.56 -33.81
N LYS A 137 -3.27 -1.32 -32.89
CA LYS A 137 -3.72 -2.27 -31.88
C LYS A 137 -5.25 -2.33 -31.82
N LYS A 138 -5.77 -3.56 -31.73
CA LYS A 138 -7.20 -3.81 -31.55
C LYS A 138 -7.67 -3.40 -30.13
N PRO A 139 -8.96 -3.03 -29.94
CA PRO A 139 -9.48 -2.62 -28.64
C PRO A 139 -9.19 -3.62 -27.50
N GLY A 140 -9.37 -4.92 -27.70
CA GLY A 140 -9.11 -5.93 -26.70
C GLY A 140 -7.64 -5.96 -26.23
N TRP A 141 -6.69 -5.72 -27.13
CA TRP A 141 -5.28 -5.63 -26.76
C TRP A 141 -5.02 -4.37 -25.89
N LYS A 142 -5.61 -3.24 -26.26
CA LYS A 142 -5.52 -2.00 -25.47
C LYS A 142 -6.12 -2.18 -24.08
N PHE A 143 -7.25 -2.87 -23.97
CA PHE A 143 -7.87 -3.19 -22.68
C PHE A 143 -6.93 -3.97 -21.79
N ALA A 144 -6.34 -5.06 -22.28
CA ALA A 144 -5.37 -5.85 -21.53
C ALA A 144 -4.12 -5.05 -21.15
N GLU A 145 -3.61 -4.17 -22.05
CA GLU A 145 -2.48 -3.29 -21.74
C GLU A 145 -2.78 -2.38 -20.55
N TYR A 146 -3.96 -1.77 -20.50
CA TYR A 146 -4.31 -0.83 -19.42
C TYR A 146 -4.75 -1.54 -18.14
N GLU A 147 -5.28 -2.76 -18.23
CA GLU A 147 -5.47 -3.63 -17.07
C GLU A 147 -4.12 -4.01 -16.45
N LEU A 148 -3.16 -4.43 -17.27
CA LEU A 148 -1.80 -4.74 -16.82
C LEU A 148 -1.13 -3.53 -16.14
N LYS A 149 -1.34 -2.33 -16.69
CA LYS A 149 -0.81 -1.06 -16.13
C LYS A 149 -1.57 -0.56 -14.91
N GLY A 150 -2.68 -1.19 -14.55
CA GLY A 150 -3.48 -0.85 -13.38
C GLY A 150 -4.22 0.48 -13.47
N VAL A 151 -4.58 0.94 -14.68
CA VAL A 151 -5.34 2.18 -14.86
C VAL A 151 -6.71 2.03 -14.16
N PRO A 152 -7.07 2.92 -13.22
CA PRO A 152 -8.25 2.73 -12.37
C PRO A 152 -9.58 2.65 -13.13
N VAL A 153 -9.75 3.48 -14.15
CA VAL A 153 -10.99 3.53 -14.94
C VAL A 153 -10.68 3.47 -16.44
N ARG A 154 -11.36 2.56 -17.12
CA ARG A 154 -11.37 2.51 -18.58
C ARG A 154 -12.73 2.92 -19.11
N LEU A 155 -12.76 3.87 -20.00
CA LEU A 155 -13.91 4.25 -20.81
C LEU A 155 -13.78 3.64 -22.20
N ALA A 156 -14.86 3.15 -22.77
CA ALA A 156 -14.89 2.70 -24.16
C ALA A 156 -16.12 3.24 -24.86
N MET A 157 -15.95 3.72 -26.07
CA MET A 157 -17.03 4.25 -26.91
C MET A 157 -17.00 3.60 -28.28
N GLY A 158 -18.10 2.93 -28.65
CA GLY A 158 -18.33 2.38 -29.99
C GLY A 158 -19.41 3.13 -30.75
N GLY A 159 -19.72 2.68 -31.97
CA GLY A 159 -20.75 3.31 -32.79
C GLY A 159 -22.14 3.32 -32.15
N ARG A 160 -22.51 2.24 -31.45
CA ARG A 160 -23.79 2.18 -30.71
C ARG A 160 -23.84 3.15 -29.53
N ASP A 161 -22.71 3.29 -28.84
CA ASP A 161 -22.59 4.23 -27.72
C ASP A 161 -22.71 5.66 -28.20
N LEU A 162 -22.09 5.97 -29.34
CA LEU A 162 -22.20 7.29 -29.97
C LEU A 162 -23.65 7.62 -30.34
N GLU A 163 -24.38 6.68 -30.97
CA GLU A 163 -25.79 6.84 -31.36
C GLU A 163 -26.71 7.04 -30.15
N ASN A 164 -26.45 6.32 -29.05
CA ASN A 164 -27.27 6.38 -27.83
C ASN A 164 -26.80 7.41 -26.81
N ASN A 165 -25.75 8.19 -27.11
CA ASN A 165 -25.12 9.10 -26.18
C ASN A 165 -24.68 8.45 -24.86
N THR A 166 -24.14 7.24 -24.95
CA THR A 166 -23.66 6.43 -23.82
C THR A 166 -22.15 6.17 -23.90
N ILE A 167 -21.57 5.61 -22.84
CA ILE A 167 -20.20 5.17 -22.77
C ILE A 167 -20.08 3.97 -21.82
N GLU A 168 -19.29 2.95 -22.20
CA GLU A 168 -18.94 1.86 -21.29
C GLU A 168 -17.89 2.35 -20.30
N VAL A 169 -18.13 2.12 -19.02
CA VAL A 169 -17.22 2.36 -17.90
C VAL A 169 -16.81 1.03 -17.31
N MET A 170 -15.51 0.81 -17.12
CA MET A 170 -14.98 -0.37 -16.44
C MET A 170 -14.04 0.07 -15.32
N ARG A 171 -14.25 -0.45 -14.11
CA ARG A 171 -13.39 -0.19 -12.97
C ARG A 171 -12.37 -1.32 -12.78
N ARG A 172 -11.11 -0.96 -12.51
CA ARG A 172 -10.01 -1.93 -12.43
C ARG A 172 -10.02 -2.80 -11.17
N ASP A 173 -10.50 -2.26 -10.04
CA ASP A 173 -10.43 -2.91 -8.73
C ASP A 173 -11.41 -4.07 -8.53
N THR A 174 -12.50 -4.12 -9.32
CA THR A 174 -13.51 -5.19 -9.29
C THR A 174 -13.74 -5.83 -10.65
N LEU A 175 -13.24 -5.24 -11.74
CA LEU A 175 -13.48 -5.60 -13.14
C LEU A 175 -14.95 -5.46 -13.58
N GLU A 176 -15.77 -4.81 -12.76
CA GLU A 176 -17.16 -4.52 -13.11
C GLU A 176 -17.27 -3.52 -14.24
N LYS A 177 -18.31 -3.70 -15.05
CA LYS A 177 -18.62 -2.85 -16.19
C LYS A 177 -20.05 -2.36 -16.11
N GLU A 178 -20.23 -1.12 -16.52
CA GLU A 178 -21.53 -0.50 -16.68
C GLU A 178 -21.58 0.35 -17.93
N THR A 179 -22.77 0.64 -18.43
CA THR A 179 -22.97 1.62 -19.53
C THR A 179 -23.78 2.78 -18.97
N VAL A 180 -23.22 3.97 -19.08
CA VAL A 180 -23.83 5.20 -18.55
C VAL A 180 -24.01 6.22 -19.65
N THR A 181 -24.83 7.25 -19.40
CA THR A 181 -24.97 8.38 -20.32
C THR A 181 -23.70 9.21 -20.32
N CYS A 182 -23.38 9.85 -21.45
CA CYS A 182 -22.26 10.79 -21.51
C CYS A 182 -22.53 12.08 -20.71
N GLU A 183 -23.78 12.37 -20.40
CA GLU A 183 -24.17 13.53 -19.62
C GLU A 183 -23.80 13.31 -18.14
N GLY A 184 -22.99 14.22 -17.58
CA GLY A 184 -22.52 14.12 -16.19
C GLY A 184 -21.43 13.07 -15.98
N ILE A 185 -20.81 12.56 -17.04
CA ILE A 185 -19.75 11.53 -16.95
C ILE A 185 -18.57 11.99 -16.09
N GLU A 186 -18.25 13.28 -16.08
CA GLU A 186 -17.16 13.82 -15.26
C GLU A 186 -17.43 13.65 -13.76
N ALA A 187 -18.65 13.94 -13.33
CA ALA A 187 -19.05 13.75 -11.94
C ALA A 187 -19.10 12.26 -11.57
N HIS A 188 -19.61 11.42 -12.47
CA HIS A 188 -19.66 9.98 -12.30
C HIS A 188 -18.25 9.39 -12.12
N VAL A 189 -17.32 9.71 -13.02
CA VAL A 189 -15.93 9.23 -12.97
C VAL A 189 -15.20 9.73 -11.73
N LYS A 190 -15.41 10.99 -11.33
CA LYS A 190 -14.83 11.54 -10.12
C LYS A 190 -15.28 10.76 -8.88
N ASN A 191 -16.56 10.48 -8.76
CA ASN A 191 -17.10 9.70 -7.64
C ASN A 191 -16.60 8.25 -7.68
N LEU A 192 -16.51 7.66 -8.86
CA LEU A 192 -16.00 6.30 -9.05
C LEU A 192 -14.52 6.18 -8.63
N LEU A 193 -13.68 7.15 -8.97
CA LEU A 193 -12.28 7.17 -8.55
C LEU A 193 -12.15 7.22 -7.01
N GLU A 194 -12.96 8.04 -6.34
CA GLU A 194 -12.99 8.09 -4.88
C GLU A 194 -13.51 6.79 -4.26
N GLU A 195 -14.48 6.15 -4.90
CA GLU A 195 -14.98 4.84 -4.48
C GLU A 195 -13.92 3.75 -4.63
N ILE A 196 -13.22 3.70 -5.77
CA ILE A 196 -12.09 2.78 -6.01
C ILE A 196 -11.01 2.97 -4.94
N GLN A 197 -10.63 4.22 -4.65
CA GLN A 197 -9.63 4.53 -3.62
C GLN A 197 -10.04 3.96 -2.25
N ARG A 198 -11.29 4.17 -1.85
CA ARG A 198 -11.83 3.64 -0.58
C ARG A 198 -11.94 2.12 -0.59
N ASN A 199 -12.34 1.53 -1.70
CA ASN A 199 -12.49 0.08 -1.82
C ASN A 199 -11.14 -0.65 -1.71
N ILE A 200 -10.10 -0.17 -2.38
CA ILE A 200 -8.73 -0.71 -2.29
C ILE A 200 -8.22 -0.65 -0.85
N PHE A 201 -8.40 0.50 -0.18
CA PHE A 201 -8.03 0.65 1.23
C PHE A 201 -8.78 -0.33 2.13
N ARG A 202 -10.11 -0.42 1.97
CA ARG A 202 -10.95 -1.31 2.78
C ARG A 202 -10.55 -2.77 2.61
N LYS A 203 -10.34 -3.25 1.38
CA LYS A 203 -9.88 -4.62 1.11
C LYS A 203 -8.56 -4.95 1.83
N ALA A 204 -7.60 -4.03 1.77
CA ALA A 204 -6.32 -4.22 2.44
C ALA A 204 -6.45 -4.20 3.97
N LEU A 205 -7.31 -3.34 4.51
CA LEU A 205 -7.60 -3.26 5.94
C LEU A 205 -8.28 -4.55 6.44
N GLU A 206 -9.34 -5.00 5.77
CA GLU A 206 -10.06 -6.23 6.10
C GLU A 206 -9.13 -7.47 6.03
N HIS A 207 -8.26 -7.53 4.99
CA HIS A 207 -7.26 -8.58 4.88
C HIS A 207 -6.33 -8.59 6.10
N ARG A 208 -5.77 -7.45 6.48
CA ARG A 208 -4.91 -7.34 7.64
C ARG A 208 -5.63 -7.72 8.93
N GLU A 209 -6.85 -7.24 9.15
CA GLU A 209 -7.62 -7.52 10.37
C GLU A 209 -7.93 -9.02 10.49
N LYS A 210 -8.36 -9.63 9.40
CA LYS A 210 -8.63 -11.07 9.35
C LYS A 210 -7.41 -11.94 9.64
N HIS A 211 -6.23 -11.50 9.22
CA HIS A 211 -4.97 -12.24 9.35
C HIS A 211 -4.07 -11.70 10.47
N THR A 212 -4.61 -10.91 11.39
CA THR A 212 -3.91 -10.54 12.63
C THR A 212 -4.55 -11.27 13.79
N VAL A 213 -3.83 -12.24 14.35
CA VAL A 213 -4.34 -13.15 15.38
C VAL A 213 -3.57 -13.01 16.68
N LYS A 214 -4.24 -13.27 17.82
CA LYS A 214 -3.63 -13.37 19.14
C LYS A 214 -3.45 -14.84 19.50
N VAL A 215 -2.27 -15.19 20.01
CA VAL A 215 -1.97 -16.54 20.49
C VAL A 215 -1.30 -16.50 21.84
N ASP A 216 -1.45 -17.57 22.63
CA ASP A 216 -0.90 -17.68 23.99
C ASP A 216 0.15 -18.79 24.13
N THR A 217 0.18 -19.74 23.19
CA THR A 217 1.11 -20.87 23.23
C THR A 217 2.05 -20.88 22.02
N TYR A 218 3.23 -21.48 22.21
CA TYR A 218 4.23 -21.55 21.15
C TYR A 218 3.83 -22.52 20.02
N ASP A 219 3.04 -23.54 20.32
CA ASP A 219 2.57 -24.47 19.28
C ASP A 219 1.50 -23.82 18.41
N GLU A 220 0.54 -23.10 19.00
CA GLU A 220 -0.43 -22.28 18.27
C GLU A 220 0.27 -21.20 17.43
N PHE A 221 1.31 -20.57 18.00
CA PHE A 221 2.12 -19.59 17.26
C PHE A 221 2.69 -20.19 15.97
N LYS A 222 3.30 -21.39 16.04
CA LYS A 222 3.86 -22.05 14.86
C LYS A 222 2.78 -22.39 13.84
N GLU A 223 1.64 -22.90 14.26
CA GLU A 223 0.50 -23.22 13.40
C GLU A 223 0.02 -21.96 12.64
N LYS A 224 -0.27 -20.90 13.38
CA LYS A 224 -0.76 -19.64 12.79
C LYS A 224 0.27 -18.95 11.91
N LEU A 225 1.55 -19.16 12.18
CA LEU A 225 2.63 -18.62 11.33
C LEU A 225 2.69 -19.31 9.95
N GLU A 226 2.43 -20.61 9.87
CA GLU A 226 2.35 -21.33 8.60
C GLU A 226 1.14 -20.91 7.74
N GLU A 227 0.08 -20.45 8.36
CA GLU A 227 -1.08 -19.87 7.68
C GLU A 227 -0.82 -18.48 7.07
N GLY A 228 0.34 -17.86 7.35
CA GLY A 228 0.68 -16.52 6.84
C GLY A 228 0.00 -15.39 7.61
N ASN A 229 -0.06 -15.48 8.93
CA ASN A 229 -0.65 -14.46 9.78
C ASN A 229 0.38 -13.50 10.40
N PHE A 230 -0.06 -12.30 10.72
CA PHE A 230 0.52 -11.45 11.74
C PHE A 230 0.09 -11.97 13.10
N ILE A 231 1.04 -12.20 14.01
CA ILE A 231 0.78 -12.84 15.29
C ILE A 231 1.12 -11.91 16.44
N LEU A 232 0.15 -11.61 17.27
CA LEU A 232 0.31 -10.89 18.52
C LEU A 232 0.49 -11.92 19.64
N ALA A 233 1.70 -12.04 20.17
CA ALA A 233 2.06 -12.99 21.22
C ALA A 233 2.94 -12.35 22.29
N HIS A 234 2.89 -12.91 23.49
CA HIS A 234 3.70 -12.46 24.60
C HIS A 234 5.15 -12.94 24.50
N TRP A 235 6.08 -12.02 24.77
CA TRP A 235 7.52 -12.22 24.77
C TRP A 235 8.12 -11.67 26.07
N ASP A 236 9.13 -12.33 26.64
CA ASP A 236 9.73 -11.99 27.93
C ASP A 236 10.72 -10.79 27.91
N GLY A 237 10.84 -10.11 26.76
CA GLY A 237 11.71 -8.95 26.63
C GLY A 237 13.19 -9.28 26.41
N THR A 238 13.58 -10.57 26.31
CA THR A 238 14.98 -10.96 26.20
C THR A 238 15.43 -11.21 24.76
N PRO A 239 16.65 -10.79 24.37
CA PRO A 239 17.22 -11.07 23.05
C PRO A 239 17.36 -12.58 22.78
N GLU A 240 17.67 -13.38 23.81
CA GLU A 240 17.85 -14.82 23.68
C GLU A 240 16.57 -15.53 23.23
N THR A 241 15.42 -15.12 23.80
CA THR A 241 14.10 -15.66 23.40
C THR A 241 13.73 -15.18 21.99
N GLU A 242 14.00 -13.92 21.65
CA GLU A 242 13.79 -13.38 20.31
C GLU A 242 14.59 -14.15 19.26
N GLU A 243 15.89 -14.35 19.52
CA GLU A 243 16.79 -15.09 18.62
C GLU A 243 16.36 -16.56 18.46
N ARG A 244 15.96 -17.23 19.56
CA ARG A 244 15.43 -18.58 19.52
C ARG A 244 14.22 -18.69 18.60
N ILE A 245 13.22 -17.83 18.74
CA ILE A 245 12.02 -17.82 17.91
C ILE A 245 12.40 -17.62 16.44
N LYS A 246 13.28 -16.65 16.14
CA LYS A 246 13.78 -16.37 14.79
C LYS A 246 14.47 -17.58 14.16
N ASN A 247 15.32 -18.26 14.90
CA ASN A 247 16.06 -19.42 14.40
C ASN A 247 15.13 -20.61 14.13
N GLU A 248 14.19 -20.89 15.01
CA GLU A 248 13.26 -22.01 14.88
C GLU A 248 12.19 -21.80 13.81
N THR A 249 11.71 -20.55 13.58
CA THR A 249 10.48 -20.29 12.82
C THR A 249 10.67 -19.35 11.62
N LYS A 250 11.78 -18.65 11.57
CA LYS A 250 12.05 -17.53 10.62
C LYS A 250 11.15 -16.32 10.82
N ALA A 251 10.31 -16.29 11.86
CA ALA A 251 9.58 -15.10 12.23
C ALA A 251 10.45 -14.17 13.07
N THR A 252 10.28 -12.87 12.89
CA THR A 252 10.93 -11.83 13.70
C THR A 252 9.88 -10.99 14.42
N ILE A 253 10.27 -10.34 15.51
CA ILE A 253 9.44 -9.30 16.14
C ILE A 253 9.44 -8.10 15.21
N ARG A 254 8.29 -7.82 14.59
CA ARG A 254 8.15 -6.69 13.66
C ARG A 254 8.10 -5.37 14.39
N CYS A 255 7.35 -5.31 15.46
CA CYS A 255 7.31 -4.17 16.37
C CYS A 255 6.64 -4.55 17.71
N ILE A 256 6.82 -3.68 18.68
CA ILE A 256 6.04 -3.56 19.90
C ILE A 256 4.93 -2.55 19.60
N PRO A 257 3.67 -2.96 19.42
CA PRO A 257 2.56 -2.07 19.07
C PRO A 257 2.30 -1.02 20.16
N PHE A 258 1.80 0.17 19.75
CA PHE A 258 1.47 1.22 20.72
C PHE A 258 0.15 0.98 21.46
N ASP A 259 -0.75 0.18 20.88
CA ASP A 259 -2.14 0.10 21.30
C ASP A 259 -2.44 -1.12 22.19
N ASP A 260 -1.44 -1.96 22.52
CA ASP A 260 -1.62 -3.14 23.38
C ASP A 260 -0.62 -3.09 24.54
N ALA A 261 -1.11 -2.78 25.74
CA ALA A 261 -0.33 -2.76 26.98
C ALA A 261 -0.84 -3.83 27.96
N THR A 262 -1.41 -4.92 27.47
CA THR A 262 -1.93 -6.00 28.32
C THR A 262 -0.81 -6.92 28.76
N PRO A 263 -0.49 -7.03 30.08
CA PRO A 263 0.51 -7.96 30.58
C PRO A 263 0.08 -9.43 30.43
N GLY A 264 1.07 -10.32 30.31
CA GLY A 264 0.83 -11.75 30.22
C GLY A 264 2.08 -12.58 30.49
N GLN A 265 2.12 -13.78 29.93
CA GLN A 265 3.26 -14.68 30.05
C GLN A 265 3.85 -14.99 28.68
N CYS A 266 5.16 -14.97 28.57
CA CYS A 266 5.89 -15.33 27.36
C CYS A 266 5.48 -16.73 26.88
N MET A 267 5.08 -16.83 25.62
CA MET A 267 4.64 -18.09 25.01
C MET A 267 5.71 -19.18 24.97
N VAL A 268 7.00 -18.81 25.10
CA VAL A 268 8.14 -19.74 25.04
C VAL A 268 8.66 -20.10 26.41
N THR A 269 8.81 -19.11 27.31
CA THR A 269 9.49 -19.29 28.60
C THR A 269 8.55 -19.32 29.80
N GLY A 270 7.29 -18.89 29.63
CA GLY A 270 6.34 -18.71 30.72
C GLY A 270 6.67 -17.53 31.65
N LYS A 271 7.75 -16.77 31.40
CA LYS A 271 8.12 -15.60 32.21
C LYS A 271 7.15 -14.45 31.98
N PRO A 272 7.06 -13.48 32.92
CA PRO A 272 6.24 -12.29 32.73
C PRO A 272 6.59 -11.54 31.48
N SER A 273 5.57 -11.00 30.79
CA SER A 273 5.65 -10.15 29.61
C SER A 273 4.82 -8.90 29.83
N ALA A 274 5.36 -7.73 29.50
CA ALA A 274 4.68 -6.45 29.68
C ALA A 274 3.49 -6.28 28.73
N GLN A 275 3.62 -6.80 27.51
CA GLN A 275 2.61 -6.69 26.46
C GLN A 275 2.85 -7.71 25.34
N ARG A 276 1.88 -7.86 24.44
CA ARG A 276 2.08 -8.62 23.22
C ARG A 276 2.93 -7.83 22.23
N VAL A 277 3.75 -8.54 21.48
CA VAL A 277 4.51 -7.98 20.36
C VAL A 277 4.06 -8.61 19.05
N LEU A 278 4.30 -7.91 17.94
CA LEU A 278 3.90 -8.37 16.62
C LEU A 278 5.00 -9.24 16.00
N PHE A 279 4.68 -10.48 15.71
CA PHE A 279 5.53 -11.39 14.95
C PHE A 279 5.01 -11.61 13.54
N ALA A 280 5.92 -11.75 12.59
CA ALA A 280 5.61 -12.23 11.24
C ALA A 280 6.89 -12.69 10.54
N ARG A 281 6.75 -13.52 9.49
CA ARG A 281 7.79 -13.65 8.48
C ARG A 281 7.83 -12.37 7.64
N ALA A 282 8.99 -11.98 7.17
CA ALA A 282 9.21 -10.75 6.42
C ALA A 282 10.00 -10.97 5.13
N TYR A 283 9.91 -10.00 4.23
CA TYR A 283 10.75 -9.90 3.05
C TYR A 283 12.13 -9.35 3.38
#